data_8e0112583ec89ba2cc155ad48befc2d0
#
_entry.id   8e0112583ec89ba2cc155ad48befc2d0
#
_cell.length_a   1.000
_cell.length_b   1.000
_cell.length_c   1.000
_cell.angle_alpha   90.00
_cell.angle_beta   90.00
_cell.angle_gamma   90.00
#
_symmetry.space_group_name_H-M   'P 1'
#
loop_
_entity.id
_entity.type
_entity.pdbx_description
1 polymer ?
#
loop_
_entity_poly.entity_id
_entity_poly.type
_entity_poly.pdbx_seq_one_letter_code
_entity_poly.pdbx_strand_id
1 'polypeptide(L)'
;MSMIQETVEVDVPLSTAYDQWTQVEDFPRFMDGVEQVTRIDERHSHWRTSFSGVPREFDAEIVDRQPEQRIAWQAVGGDIRQEGVVSFARLDDDRCEVRLAMDYDPQGTAHHAADTMGVIDRRVRGDLERFKSFVEERGAG
;
A
#
# COMPACT_ATOMS: atom_id res chain seq x y z
N MET A 1 -0.43 -0.28 -19.30
CA MET A 1 -0.47 -0.83 -17.95
C MET A 1 0.93 -0.82 -17.39
N SER A 2 1.05 -0.32 -16.20
CA SER A 2 2.37 -0.13 -15.60
C SER A 2 2.41 -0.80 -14.23
N MET A 3 3.38 -1.68 -14.06
CA MET A 3 3.56 -2.41 -12.81
C MET A 3 4.66 -1.76 -12.00
N ILE A 4 4.33 -1.44 -10.75
CA ILE A 4 5.29 -0.94 -9.77
C ILE A 4 5.56 -2.07 -8.80
N GLN A 5 6.84 -2.33 -8.53
CA GLN A 5 7.22 -3.36 -7.57
C GLN A 5 8.36 -2.84 -6.71
N GLU A 6 8.14 -2.83 -5.40
CA GLU A 6 9.13 -2.39 -4.43
C GLU A 6 9.14 -3.35 -3.25
N THR A 7 10.29 -3.48 -2.62
CA THR A 7 10.50 -4.41 -1.52
C THR A 7 11.23 -3.71 -0.39
N VAL A 8 10.87 -4.04 0.83
CA VAL A 8 11.57 -3.53 2.01
C VAL A 8 11.71 -4.66 3.03
N GLU A 9 12.86 -4.70 3.72
CA GLU A 9 13.06 -5.58 4.86
C GLU A 9 12.72 -4.79 6.12
N VAL A 10 11.96 -5.42 7.01
CA VAL A 10 11.59 -4.80 8.28
C VAL A 10 12.05 -5.67 9.44
N ASP A 11 12.54 -5.02 10.49
CA ASP A 11 13.11 -5.68 11.68
C ASP A 11 12.04 -5.95 12.72
N VAL A 12 10.97 -6.63 12.29
CA VAL A 12 9.89 -7.09 13.17
C VAL A 12 9.46 -8.47 12.68
N PRO A 13 8.83 -9.26 13.56
CA PRO A 13 8.28 -10.55 13.13
C PRO A 13 7.24 -10.39 12.03
N LEU A 14 7.13 -11.42 11.20
CA LEU A 14 6.19 -11.45 10.09
C LEU A 14 4.76 -11.13 10.52
N SER A 15 4.32 -11.70 11.64
CA SER A 15 2.98 -11.46 12.16
C SER A 15 2.74 -9.99 12.50
N THR A 16 3.76 -9.33 13.04
CA THR A 16 3.67 -7.91 13.38
C THR A 16 3.50 -7.05 12.15
N ALA A 17 4.28 -7.31 11.10
CA ALA A 17 4.17 -6.58 9.84
C ALA A 17 2.82 -6.83 9.18
N TYR A 18 2.38 -8.07 9.15
CA TYR A 18 1.10 -8.42 8.57
C TYR A 18 -0.06 -7.75 9.31
N ASP A 19 -0.05 -7.83 10.65
CA ASP A 19 -1.12 -7.25 11.46
C ASP A 19 -1.21 -5.74 11.27
N GLN A 20 -0.07 -5.05 11.17
CA GLN A 20 -0.07 -3.62 10.93
C GLN A 20 -0.66 -3.28 9.56
N TRP A 21 -0.38 -4.09 8.55
CA TRP A 21 -0.92 -3.86 7.22
C TRP A 21 -2.44 -4.05 7.15
N THR A 22 -3.01 -4.82 8.06
CA THR A 22 -4.47 -4.98 8.13
C THR A 22 -5.15 -3.79 8.80
N GLN A 23 -4.40 -2.90 9.44
CA GLN A 23 -4.94 -1.70 10.09
C GLN A 23 -5.02 -0.58 9.04
N VAL A 24 -6.01 -0.69 8.16
CA VAL A 24 -6.10 0.20 6.98
C VAL A 24 -6.26 1.66 7.37
N GLU A 25 -6.85 1.94 8.52
CA GLU A 25 -7.05 3.31 8.98
C GLU A 25 -5.77 3.98 9.47
N ASP A 26 -4.68 3.21 9.62
CA ASP A 26 -3.37 3.75 9.99
C ASP A 26 -2.55 4.16 8.76
N PHE A 27 -2.95 3.80 7.56
CA PHE A 27 -2.17 4.08 6.36
C PHE A 27 -1.78 5.55 6.18
N PRO A 28 -2.62 6.54 6.53
CA PRO A 28 -2.20 7.94 6.41
C PRO A 28 -0.98 8.30 7.27
N ARG A 29 -0.66 7.49 8.25
CA ARG A 29 0.48 7.75 9.16
C ARG A 29 1.83 7.48 8.49
N PHE A 30 1.86 6.65 7.46
CA PHE A 30 3.12 6.32 6.78
C PHE A 30 3.03 6.39 5.25
N MET A 31 1.84 6.53 4.68
CA MET A 31 1.67 6.68 3.25
C MET A 31 1.42 8.13 2.90
N ASP A 32 2.43 8.75 2.27
CA ASP A 32 2.31 10.12 1.79
C ASP A 32 1.30 10.17 0.65
N GLY A 33 0.40 11.13 0.70
CA GLY A 33 -0.67 11.23 -0.30
C GLY A 33 -1.95 10.51 0.08
N VAL A 34 -1.93 9.65 1.09
CA VAL A 34 -3.15 9.06 1.62
C VAL A 34 -3.61 9.93 2.79
N GLU A 35 -4.74 10.60 2.63
CA GLU A 35 -5.25 11.52 3.64
C GLU A 35 -6.11 10.83 4.67
N GLN A 36 -6.93 9.89 4.22
CA GLN A 36 -7.84 9.17 5.10
C GLN A 36 -8.24 7.84 4.48
N VAL A 37 -8.34 6.82 5.32
CA VAL A 37 -8.91 5.53 4.92
C VAL A 37 -9.97 5.20 5.94
N THR A 38 -11.17 4.86 5.47
CA THR A 38 -12.29 4.48 6.31
C THR A 38 -12.68 3.05 5.98
N ARG A 39 -12.67 2.18 6.97
CA ARG A 39 -13.10 0.80 6.78
C ARG A 39 -14.63 0.78 6.69
N ILE A 40 -15.14 0.18 5.62
CA ILE A 40 -16.59 0.03 5.42
C ILE A 40 -17.04 -1.31 5.99
N ASP A 41 -16.31 -2.38 5.65
CA ASP A 41 -16.56 -3.73 6.18
C ASP A 41 -15.25 -4.51 6.11
N GLU A 42 -15.30 -5.83 6.31
CA GLU A 42 -14.10 -6.67 6.37
C GLU A 42 -13.28 -6.66 5.08
N ARG A 43 -13.91 -6.36 3.94
CA ARG A 43 -13.26 -6.42 2.64
C ARG A 43 -13.21 -5.08 1.92
N HIS A 44 -13.95 -4.08 2.40
CA HIS A 44 -14.08 -2.82 1.70
C HIS A 44 -13.60 -1.65 2.54
N SER A 45 -12.94 -0.69 1.90
CA SER A 45 -12.50 0.55 2.53
C SER A 45 -12.64 1.68 1.54
N HIS A 46 -12.85 2.88 2.07
CA HIS A 46 -12.95 4.11 1.29
C HIS A 46 -11.68 4.92 1.51
N TRP A 47 -11.05 5.35 0.42
CA TRP A 47 -9.77 6.03 0.44
C TRP A 47 -9.90 7.44 -0.09
N ARG A 48 -9.31 8.36 0.65
CA ARG A 48 -9.13 9.75 0.19
C ARG A 48 -7.65 9.99 0.05
N THR A 49 -7.25 10.38 -1.16
CA THR A 49 -5.84 10.60 -1.48
C THR A 49 -5.65 11.95 -2.12
N SER A 50 -4.42 12.48 -2.04
CA SER A 50 -4.03 13.67 -2.75
C SER A 50 -2.69 13.41 -3.38
N PHE A 51 -2.63 13.46 -4.70
CA PHE A 51 -1.42 13.19 -5.45
C PHE A 51 -1.12 14.41 -6.32
N SER A 52 0.05 15.01 -6.12
CA SER A 52 0.45 16.23 -6.83
C SER A 52 -0.60 17.34 -6.71
N GLY A 53 -1.24 17.43 -5.55
CA GLY A 53 -2.26 18.45 -5.28
C GLY A 53 -3.63 18.12 -5.84
N VAL A 54 -3.82 16.96 -6.47
CA VAL A 54 -5.09 16.55 -7.04
C VAL A 54 -5.79 15.57 -6.10
N PRO A 55 -6.93 15.93 -5.50
CA PRO A 55 -7.65 15.01 -4.63
C PRO A 55 -8.32 13.91 -5.44
N ARG A 56 -8.29 12.70 -4.90
CA ARG A 56 -8.94 11.54 -5.49
C ARG A 56 -9.59 10.71 -4.40
N GLU A 57 -10.72 10.11 -4.72
CA GLU A 57 -11.40 9.20 -3.82
C GLU A 57 -11.74 7.93 -4.56
N PHE A 58 -11.62 6.80 -3.88
CA PHE A 58 -12.00 5.52 -4.45
C PHE A 58 -12.31 4.53 -3.34
N ASP A 59 -13.00 3.46 -3.70
CA ASP A 59 -13.24 2.35 -2.81
C ASP A 59 -12.33 1.20 -3.21
N ALA A 60 -11.79 0.51 -2.23
CA ALA A 60 -10.94 -0.65 -2.45
C ALA A 60 -11.59 -1.89 -1.85
N GLU A 61 -11.42 -3.00 -2.54
CA GLU A 61 -11.90 -4.30 -2.08
C GLU A 61 -10.72 -5.25 -1.94
N ILE A 62 -10.67 -5.98 -0.82
CA ILE A 62 -9.70 -7.06 -0.65
C ILE A 62 -10.24 -8.27 -1.39
N VAL A 63 -9.51 -8.71 -2.42
CA VAL A 63 -9.94 -9.82 -3.27
C VAL A 63 -9.28 -11.13 -2.90
N ASP A 64 -8.16 -11.10 -2.15
CA ASP A 64 -7.50 -12.29 -1.65
C ASP A 64 -6.74 -11.91 -0.38
N ARG A 65 -6.90 -12.70 0.67
CA ARG A 65 -6.18 -12.48 1.91
C ARG A 65 -5.77 -13.82 2.48
N GLN A 66 -4.46 -14.08 2.43
CA GLN A 66 -3.86 -15.27 3.03
C GLN A 66 -3.07 -14.80 4.25
N PRO A 67 -3.52 -15.12 5.47
CA PRO A 67 -2.86 -14.62 6.68
C PRO A 67 -1.36 -14.86 6.68
N GLU A 68 -0.60 -13.80 6.97
CA GLU A 68 0.85 -13.80 7.03
C GLU A 68 1.55 -14.17 5.72
N GLN A 69 0.81 -14.17 4.60
CA GLN A 69 1.37 -14.46 3.28
C GLN A 69 1.16 -13.31 2.30
N ARG A 70 -0.10 -12.90 2.11
CA ARG A 70 -0.38 -11.84 1.15
C ARG A 70 -1.77 -11.24 1.35
N ILE A 71 -1.89 -10.02 0.87
CA ILE A 71 -3.18 -9.32 0.78
C ILE A 71 -3.24 -8.72 -0.63
N ALA A 72 -4.26 -9.07 -1.39
CA ALA A 72 -4.48 -8.51 -2.72
C ALA A 72 -5.75 -7.66 -2.70
N TRP A 73 -5.70 -6.54 -3.40
CA TRP A 73 -6.82 -5.59 -3.45
C TRP A 73 -7.02 -5.05 -4.85
N GLN A 74 -8.21 -4.47 -5.08
CA GLN A 74 -8.52 -3.74 -6.30
C GLN A 74 -9.42 -2.56 -5.98
N ALA A 75 -9.29 -1.50 -6.75
CA ALA A 75 -10.22 -0.39 -6.68
C ALA A 75 -11.51 -0.80 -7.38
N VAL A 76 -12.65 -0.62 -6.72
CA VAL A 76 -13.94 -1.06 -7.25
C VAL A 76 -14.87 0.10 -7.61
N GLY A 77 -14.41 1.33 -7.44
CA GLY A 77 -15.17 2.52 -7.83
C GLY A 77 -14.38 3.77 -7.50
N GLY A 78 -14.71 4.87 -8.17
CA GLY A 78 -14.07 6.15 -7.92
C GLY A 78 -13.14 6.59 -9.04
N ASP A 79 -12.20 7.44 -8.68
CA ASP A 79 -11.38 8.19 -9.65
C ASP A 79 -10.14 7.47 -10.12
N ILE A 80 -9.80 6.34 -9.52
CA ILE A 80 -8.53 5.66 -9.77
C ILE A 80 -8.79 4.20 -10.10
N ARG A 81 -8.04 3.70 -11.08
CA ARG A 81 -7.94 2.27 -11.32
C ARG A 81 -6.62 1.77 -10.78
N GLN A 82 -6.68 0.88 -9.83
CA GLN A 82 -5.48 0.20 -9.35
C GLN A 82 -5.83 -1.15 -8.78
N GLU A 83 -4.89 -2.04 -8.86
CA GLU A 83 -4.96 -3.32 -8.16
C GLU A 83 -3.54 -3.66 -7.73
N GLY A 84 -3.42 -4.44 -6.68
CA GLY A 84 -2.12 -4.76 -6.18
C GLY A 84 -2.13 -5.91 -5.20
N VAL A 85 -0.93 -6.31 -4.84
CA VAL A 85 -0.74 -7.34 -3.83
C VAL A 85 0.46 -6.96 -2.98
N VAL A 86 0.31 -7.09 -1.66
CA VAL A 86 1.42 -7.03 -0.73
C VAL A 86 1.68 -8.44 -0.23
N SER A 87 2.93 -8.87 -0.32
CA SER A 87 3.36 -10.21 0.08
C SER A 87 4.35 -10.10 1.22
N PHE A 88 4.34 -11.10 2.09
CA PHE A 88 5.19 -11.13 3.27
C PHE A 88 6.00 -12.41 3.24
N ALA A 89 7.30 -12.30 3.45
CA ALA A 89 8.20 -13.45 3.50
C ALA A 89 9.03 -13.38 4.77
N ARG A 90 9.04 -14.46 5.51
CA ARG A 90 9.82 -14.55 6.73
C ARG A 90 11.30 -14.67 6.39
N LEU A 91 12.14 -13.84 7.00
CA LEU A 91 13.59 -13.94 6.88
C LEU A 91 14.19 -14.63 8.09
N ASP A 92 13.73 -14.28 9.28
CA ASP A 92 14.03 -14.98 10.52
C ASP A 92 12.93 -14.65 11.55
N ASP A 93 13.13 -15.02 12.82
CA ASP A 93 12.11 -14.84 13.85
C ASP A 93 11.75 -13.38 14.08
N ASP A 94 12.68 -12.46 13.81
CA ASP A 94 12.52 -11.04 14.12
C ASP A 94 12.61 -10.15 12.88
N ARG A 95 12.61 -10.73 11.67
CA ARG A 95 12.69 -9.97 10.43
C ARG A 95 11.84 -10.59 9.35
N CYS A 96 11.30 -9.74 8.50
CA CYS A 96 10.56 -10.20 7.33
C CYS A 96 10.77 -9.26 6.16
N GLU A 97 10.37 -9.71 4.98
CA GLU A 97 10.41 -8.92 3.76
C GLU A 97 8.98 -8.59 3.36
N VAL A 98 8.72 -7.32 3.07
CA VAL A 98 7.43 -6.85 2.58
C VAL A 98 7.60 -6.43 1.13
N ARG A 99 6.85 -7.06 0.23
CA ARG A 99 6.92 -6.78 -1.20
C ARG A 99 5.57 -6.25 -1.67
N LEU A 100 5.58 -5.08 -2.28
CA LEU A 100 4.39 -4.49 -2.86
C LEU A 100 4.50 -4.53 -4.38
N ALA A 101 3.51 -5.10 -5.03
CA ALA A 101 3.38 -5.08 -6.48
C ALA A 101 2.03 -4.44 -6.81
N MET A 102 2.04 -3.40 -7.64
CA MET A 102 0.84 -2.63 -7.92
C MET A 102 0.75 -2.29 -9.39
N ASP A 103 -0.43 -2.50 -9.96
CA ASP A 103 -0.75 -2.04 -11.31
C ASP A 103 -1.61 -0.79 -11.15
N TYR A 104 -1.10 0.33 -11.64
CA TYR A 104 -1.73 1.63 -11.49
C TYR A 104 -1.99 2.24 -12.85
N ASP A 105 -3.24 2.67 -13.07
CA ASP A 105 -3.64 3.32 -14.30
C ASP A 105 -4.28 4.68 -13.96
N PRO A 106 -3.50 5.77 -14.05
CA PRO A 106 -4.03 7.11 -13.79
C PRO A 106 -4.82 7.57 -15.00
N GLN A 107 -6.14 7.48 -14.93
CA GLN A 107 -7.01 7.86 -16.04
C GLN A 107 -6.78 9.31 -16.44
N GLY A 108 -6.76 9.54 -17.74
CA GLY A 108 -6.63 10.88 -18.32
C GLY A 108 -5.22 11.41 -18.44
N THR A 109 -4.21 10.62 -18.09
CA THR A 109 -2.81 11.05 -18.14
C THR A 109 -1.96 10.19 -19.06
N ALA A 110 -2.56 9.58 -20.06
CA ALA A 110 -1.87 8.62 -20.93
C ALA A 110 -0.62 9.19 -21.59
N HIS A 111 -0.66 10.45 -21.99
CA HIS A 111 0.47 11.10 -22.67
C HIS A 111 1.60 11.50 -21.73
N HIS A 112 1.40 11.37 -20.42
CA HIS A 112 2.41 11.66 -19.40
C HIS A 112 2.69 10.42 -18.54
N ALA A 113 2.31 9.24 -19.02
CA ALA A 113 2.36 8.02 -18.23
C ALA A 113 3.74 7.70 -17.69
N ALA A 114 4.79 7.89 -18.49
CA ALA A 114 6.15 7.57 -18.08
C ALA A 114 6.60 8.44 -16.89
N ASP A 115 6.32 9.75 -16.96
CA ASP A 115 6.69 10.67 -15.88
C ASP A 115 5.88 10.40 -14.62
N THR A 116 4.59 10.12 -14.79
CA THR A 116 3.69 9.82 -13.69
C THR A 116 4.13 8.54 -12.96
N MET A 117 4.49 7.51 -13.72
CA MET A 117 4.91 6.24 -13.13
C MET A 117 6.20 6.37 -12.34
N GLY A 118 7.15 7.19 -12.80
CA GLY A 118 8.38 7.43 -12.05
C GLY A 118 8.11 8.11 -10.71
N VAL A 119 7.19 9.06 -10.68
CA VAL A 119 6.80 9.74 -9.45
C VAL A 119 6.09 8.77 -8.49
N ILE A 120 5.19 7.94 -9.01
CA ILE A 120 4.47 6.96 -8.21
C ILE A 120 5.42 5.93 -7.62
N ASP A 121 6.37 5.44 -8.43
CA ASP A 121 7.36 4.46 -7.96
C ASP A 121 8.17 5.00 -6.78
N ARG A 122 8.64 6.23 -6.88
CA ARG A 122 9.38 6.87 -5.78
C ARG A 122 8.50 7.04 -4.54
N ARG A 123 7.21 7.36 -4.74
CA ARG A 123 6.27 7.50 -3.63
C ARG A 123 6.04 6.16 -2.93
N VAL A 124 5.85 5.10 -3.70
CA VAL A 124 5.66 3.76 -3.15
C VAL A 124 6.89 3.33 -2.36
N ARG A 125 8.08 3.58 -2.89
CA ARG A 125 9.33 3.26 -2.18
C ARG A 125 9.42 4.02 -0.87
N GLY A 126 9.10 5.32 -0.89
CA GLY A 126 9.10 6.13 0.31
C GLY A 126 8.05 5.67 1.32
N ASP A 127 6.88 5.27 0.84
CA ASP A 127 5.81 4.75 1.70
C ASP A 127 6.25 3.46 2.40
N LEU A 128 6.94 2.57 1.71
CA LEU A 128 7.45 1.34 2.31
C LEU A 128 8.54 1.63 3.34
N GLU A 129 9.40 2.60 3.07
CA GLU A 129 10.43 3.00 4.03
C GLU A 129 9.80 3.61 5.29
N ARG A 130 8.75 4.40 5.12
CA ARG A 130 8.02 4.96 6.26
C ARG A 130 7.25 3.86 7.00
N PHE A 131 6.70 2.90 6.29
CA PHE A 131 6.08 1.73 6.92
C PHE A 131 7.09 0.98 7.78
N LYS A 132 8.29 0.76 7.24
CA LYS A 132 9.38 0.11 7.99
C LYS A 132 9.64 0.84 9.30
N SER A 133 9.86 2.15 9.22
CA SER A 133 10.13 2.96 10.43
C SER A 133 8.96 2.91 11.41
N PHE A 134 7.75 3.02 10.89
CA PHE A 134 6.54 3.05 11.70
C PHE A 134 6.35 1.74 12.47
N VAL A 135 6.46 0.61 11.77
CA VAL A 135 6.20 -0.69 12.38
C VAL A 135 7.36 -1.11 13.30
N GLU A 136 8.59 -0.76 12.97
CA GLU A 136 9.73 -1.06 13.82
C GLU A 136 9.67 -0.27 15.12
N GLU A 137 9.24 0.97 15.06
CA GLU A 137 9.07 1.80 16.26
C GLU A 137 8.00 1.22 17.17
N ARG A 138 6.89 0.80 16.61
CA ARG A 138 5.79 0.20 17.41
C ARG A 138 6.15 -1.19 17.91
N GLY A 139 6.85 -1.96 17.09
CA GLY A 139 7.26 -3.32 17.44
C GLY A 139 8.34 -3.37 18.51
N ALA A 140 9.15 -2.31 18.62
CA ALA A 140 10.21 -2.23 19.62
C ALA A 140 9.69 -1.78 20.99
N GLY A 141 8.53 -1.16 21.00
CA GLY A 141 7.88 -0.71 22.22
C GLY A 141 6.97 -1.76 22.79
#